data_009f8f86532e1772afb543aeac8c6705
#
_entry.id   009f8f86532e1772afb543aeac8c6705
#
_cell.length_a   1.000
_cell.length_b   1.000
_cell.length_c   1.000
_cell.angle_alpha   90.00
_cell.angle_beta   90.00
_cell.angle_gamma   90.00
#
_symmetry.space_group_name_H-M   'P 1'
#
loop_
_entity.id
_entity.type
_entity.pdbx_description
1 polymer ?
#
loop_
_entity_poly.entity_id
_entity_poly.type
_entity_poly.pdbx_seq_one_letter_code
_entity_poly.pdbx_strand_id
1 'polypeptide(L)'
;MSTKNWIPVNRVEGEASRQAHADLPEGTYEREISKDGFFGPAAFLYHRRPPTGWTGFEGPLRPRAFNLAALNEADPSPWAAPAVLGNAHCELRFWKLSAPMPALARNADGDQILFVHQGGGAFFCDYGHLPLRAGDYVVVPRGTM
;
A
#
# COMPACT_ATOMS: atom_id res chain seq x y z
N MET A 1 -21.27 29.40 21.60
CA MET A 1 -20.91 28.29 20.72
C MET A 1 -19.57 27.74 21.17
N SER A 2 -19.50 26.49 21.48
CA SER A 2 -18.33 25.87 22.10
C SER A 2 -17.18 25.75 21.10
N THR A 3 -16.09 26.46 21.35
CA THR A 3 -14.82 26.42 20.59
C THR A 3 -13.97 25.20 20.98
N LYS A 4 -14.56 24.17 21.56
CA LYS A 4 -13.83 23.06 22.20
C LYS A 4 -13.29 21.97 21.28
N ASN A 5 -13.38 22.13 19.97
CA ASN A 5 -13.03 21.07 19.02
C ASN A 5 -11.77 21.32 18.21
N TRP A 6 -10.91 22.25 18.62
CA TRP A 6 -9.64 22.48 17.94
C TRP A 6 -8.61 21.42 18.30
N ILE A 7 -7.83 21.02 17.32
CA ILE A 7 -6.62 20.25 17.55
C ILE A 7 -5.62 21.19 18.22
N PRO A 8 -5.18 20.92 19.46
CA PRO A 8 -4.21 21.80 20.10
C PRO A 8 -2.88 21.70 19.36
N VAL A 9 -2.40 22.82 18.87
CA VAL A 9 -1.03 22.97 18.37
C VAL A 9 -0.21 23.69 19.43
N ASN A 10 0.92 23.13 19.82
CA ASN A 10 1.74 23.64 20.91
C ASN A 10 2.40 24.98 20.57
N ARG A 11 2.57 25.27 19.30
CA ARG A 11 3.21 26.49 18.82
C ARG A 11 2.63 26.88 17.47
N VAL A 12 2.24 28.14 17.33
CA VAL A 12 1.79 28.74 16.08
C VAL A 12 2.71 29.91 15.75
N GLU A 13 3.29 29.92 14.58
CA GLU A 13 4.09 30.99 14.03
C GLU A 13 3.59 31.38 12.64
N GLY A 14 3.59 32.65 12.32
CA GLY A 14 3.19 33.18 11.02
C GLY A 14 1.75 33.64 10.97
N GLU A 15 1.27 33.84 9.76
CA GLU A 15 -0.08 34.30 9.48
C GLU A 15 -1.03 33.12 9.25
N ALA A 16 -2.23 33.20 9.76
CA ALA A 16 -3.27 32.22 9.53
C ALA A 16 -4.19 32.66 8.40
N SER A 17 -4.42 31.81 7.41
CA SER A 17 -5.47 32.01 6.42
C SER A 17 -6.84 31.86 7.05
N ARG A 18 -7.78 32.69 6.64
CA ARG A 18 -9.18 32.61 7.08
C ARG A 18 -9.98 31.54 6.37
N GLN A 19 -9.49 31.07 5.23
CA GLN A 19 -10.11 30.05 4.41
C GLN A 19 -9.07 29.01 4.04
N ALA A 20 -9.46 27.74 4.14
CA ALA A 20 -8.60 26.64 3.71
C ALA A 20 -8.24 26.77 2.23
N HIS A 21 -6.99 26.49 1.91
CA HIS A 21 -6.43 26.55 0.54
C HIS A 21 -6.44 27.94 -0.12
N ALA A 22 -6.79 28.99 0.61
CA ALA A 22 -6.71 30.37 0.13
C ALA A 22 -5.56 31.13 0.80
N ASP A 23 -5.03 32.12 0.09
CA ASP A 23 -3.95 32.99 0.60
C ASP A 23 -2.77 32.21 1.20
N LEU A 24 -2.37 31.16 0.49
CA LEU A 24 -1.27 30.30 0.94
C LEU A 24 0.04 31.09 1.02
N PRO A 25 0.79 30.98 2.13
CA PRO A 25 2.09 31.62 2.20
C PRO A 25 3.02 31.09 1.09
N GLU A 26 3.58 32.03 0.32
CA GLU A 26 4.45 31.69 -0.81
C GLU A 26 5.64 30.82 -0.36
N GLY A 27 5.98 29.82 -1.15
CA GLY A 27 7.09 28.90 -0.88
C GLY A 27 6.85 27.92 0.27
N THR A 28 5.59 27.65 0.60
CA THR A 28 5.24 26.69 1.62
C THR A 28 4.56 25.45 1.04
N TYR A 29 4.52 24.39 1.85
CA TYR A 29 3.85 23.11 1.59
C TYR A 29 2.72 22.93 2.58
N GLU A 30 1.51 22.70 2.08
CA GLU A 30 0.34 22.48 2.91
C GLU A 30 0.28 21.05 3.42
N ARG A 31 -0.14 20.90 4.67
CA ARG A 31 -0.46 19.63 5.30
C ARG A 31 -1.73 19.76 6.11
N GLU A 32 -2.69 18.89 5.83
CA GLU A 32 -3.88 18.76 6.66
C GLU A 32 -3.62 17.82 7.84
N ILE A 33 -4.11 18.23 9.01
CA ILE A 33 -4.20 17.39 10.19
C ILE A 33 -5.65 17.38 10.64
N SER A 34 -6.26 16.21 10.76
CA SER A 34 -7.60 16.06 11.30
C SER A 34 -7.59 15.14 12.52
N LYS A 35 -8.59 15.33 13.38
CA LYS A 35 -8.71 14.56 14.62
C LYS A 35 -9.16 13.12 14.36
N ASP A 36 -10.09 12.95 13.44
CA ASP A 36 -10.82 11.70 13.23
C ASP A 36 -10.71 11.23 11.74
N GLY A 37 -9.51 11.27 11.18
CA GLY A 37 -9.28 10.95 9.77
C GLY A 37 -9.86 12.03 8.84
N PHE A 38 -10.82 11.68 8.00
CA PHE A 38 -11.49 12.64 7.11
C PHE A 38 -12.66 13.39 7.77
N PHE A 39 -12.89 13.16 9.06
CA PHE A 39 -14.00 13.73 9.81
C PHE A 39 -13.51 14.50 11.03
N GLY A 40 -14.39 15.38 11.54
CA GLY A 40 -14.12 16.14 12.73
C GLY A 40 -13.26 17.39 12.48
N PRO A 41 -12.74 17.98 13.56
CA PRO A 41 -11.92 19.18 13.48
C PRO A 41 -10.65 18.93 12.69
N ALA A 42 -10.34 19.85 11.79
CA ALA A 42 -9.13 19.82 10.97
C ALA A 42 -8.36 21.13 11.10
N ALA A 43 -7.07 21.07 10.87
CA ALA A 43 -6.18 22.22 10.76
C ALA A 43 -5.26 22.04 9.55
N PHE A 44 -4.94 23.17 8.89
CA PHE A 44 -3.97 23.21 7.81
C PHE A 44 -2.69 23.84 8.33
N LEU A 45 -1.59 23.14 8.13
CA LEU A 45 -0.25 23.58 8.50
C LEU A 45 0.54 23.88 7.25
N TYR A 46 1.30 24.98 7.27
CA TYR A 46 2.14 25.37 6.15
C TYR A 46 3.60 25.26 6.56
N HIS A 47 4.31 24.37 5.91
CA HIS A 47 5.70 24.06 6.20
C HIS A 47 6.63 24.69 5.18
N ARG A 48 7.74 25.26 5.62
CA ARG A 48 8.81 25.72 4.71
C ARG A 48 9.56 24.58 4.03
N ARG A 49 9.49 23.39 4.59
CA ARG A 49 10.07 22.16 4.00
C ARG A 49 8.99 21.14 3.79
N PRO A 50 9.07 20.30 2.74
CA PRO A 50 8.09 19.24 2.53
C PRO A 50 7.96 18.37 3.78
N PRO A 51 6.78 18.19 4.36
CA PRO A 51 6.60 17.41 5.59
C PRO A 51 6.89 15.92 5.39
N THR A 52 6.92 15.45 4.16
CA THR A 52 7.23 14.07 3.77
C THR A 52 8.63 13.90 3.19
N GLY A 53 9.40 14.99 3.13
CA GLY A 53 10.77 14.96 2.64
C GLY A 53 11.75 14.53 3.74
N TRP A 54 11.96 13.24 3.88
CA TRP A 54 12.91 12.68 4.84
C TRP A 54 14.34 12.78 4.29
N THR A 55 15.26 13.30 5.07
CA THR A 55 16.68 13.43 4.71
C THR A 55 17.58 12.41 5.40
N GLY A 56 17.07 11.70 6.40
CA GLY A 56 17.80 10.66 7.11
C GLY A 56 16.89 9.83 7.99
N PHE A 57 17.34 8.61 8.28
CA PHE A 57 16.64 7.67 9.14
C PHE A 57 17.62 7.01 10.09
N GLU A 58 17.27 6.99 11.36
CA GLU A 58 17.99 6.29 12.40
C GLU A 58 17.07 5.30 13.11
N GLY A 59 17.66 4.20 13.62
CA GLY A 59 16.93 3.18 14.35
C GLY A 59 16.46 1.98 13.49
N PRO A 60 15.71 1.06 14.08
CA PRO A 60 15.32 -0.21 13.44
C PRO A 60 14.22 -0.05 12.37
N LEU A 61 13.37 0.95 12.50
CA LEU A 61 12.26 1.20 11.58
C LEU A 61 12.70 2.17 10.48
N ARG A 62 13.25 1.62 9.42
CA ARG A 62 13.67 2.39 8.24
C ARG A 62 12.72 2.14 7.08
N PRO A 63 12.25 3.17 6.36
CA PRO A 63 11.57 2.98 5.10
C PRO A 63 12.46 2.22 4.12
N ARG A 64 11.88 1.27 3.41
CA ARG A 64 12.56 0.48 2.38
C ARG A 64 11.67 0.38 1.16
N ALA A 65 12.26 0.55 -0.01
CA ALA A 65 11.61 0.32 -1.28
C ALA A 65 12.34 -0.81 -2.02
N PHE A 66 11.59 -1.73 -2.57
CA PHE A 66 12.13 -2.87 -3.31
C PHE A 66 11.57 -2.87 -4.73
N ASN A 67 12.44 -3.08 -5.70
CA ASN A 67 12.03 -3.29 -7.08
C ASN A 67 11.89 -4.79 -7.35
N LEU A 68 10.70 -5.32 -7.21
CA LEU A 68 10.43 -6.75 -7.41
C LEU A 68 10.61 -7.17 -8.88
N ALA A 69 10.47 -6.26 -9.83
CA ALA A 69 10.70 -6.57 -11.24
C ALA A 69 12.16 -6.94 -11.55
N ALA A 70 13.10 -6.55 -10.66
CA ALA A 70 14.50 -6.95 -10.76
C ALA A 70 14.75 -8.42 -10.36
N LEU A 71 13.80 -9.09 -9.76
CA LEU A 71 13.84 -10.52 -9.52
C LEU A 71 13.63 -11.26 -10.85
N ASN A 72 14.67 -11.89 -11.36
CA ASN A 72 14.67 -12.50 -12.70
C ASN A 72 14.25 -13.97 -12.71
N GLU A 73 13.94 -14.54 -11.56
CA GLU A 73 13.60 -15.95 -11.46
C GLU A 73 12.19 -16.23 -11.97
N ALA A 74 12.08 -17.20 -12.86
CA ALA A 74 10.82 -17.75 -13.30
C ALA A 74 10.51 -18.96 -12.42
N ASP A 75 9.46 -18.86 -11.64
CA ASP A 75 9.02 -19.94 -10.75
C ASP A 75 7.88 -20.71 -11.39
N PRO A 76 7.85 -22.05 -11.24
CA PRO A 76 6.78 -22.87 -11.82
C PRO A 76 5.43 -22.65 -11.13
N SER A 77 5.42 -22.04 -9.95
CA SER A 77 4.20 -21.76 -9.18
C SER A 77 4.46 -20.73 -8.10
N PRO A 78 3.40 -20.07 -7.56
CA PRO A 78 3.53 -19.19 -6.40
C PRO A 78 4.09 -19.90 -5.15
N TRP A 79 3.97 -21.22 -5.08
CA TRP A 79 4.48 -22.02 -3.96
C TRP A 79 5.99 -22.21 -3.99
N ALA A 80 6.57 -22.23 -5.17
CA ALA A 80 8.01 -22.31 -5.35
C ALA A 80 8.69 -20.94 -5.18
N ALA A 81 7.95 -19.85 -5.36
CA ALA A 81 8.47 -18.52 -5.22
C ALA A 81 8.84 -18.17 -3.77
N PRO A 82 9.98 -17.51 -3.53
CA PRO A 82 10.35 -17.07 -2.20
C PRO A 82 9.39 -15.98 -1.68
N ALA A 83 9.15 -15.97 -0.38
CA ALA A 83 8.49 -14.85 0.27
C ALA A 83 9.44 -13.64 0.26
N VAL A 84 9.00 -12.52 -0.30
CA VAL A 84 9.79 -11.28 -0.40
C VAL A 84 9.56 -10.33 0.76
N LEU A 85 8.38 -10.37 1.35
CA LEU A 85 8.00 -9.65 2.57
C LEU A 85 7.06 -10.52 3.38
N GLY A 86 7.12 -10.42 4.70
CA GLY A 86 6.21 -11.17 5.56
C GLY A 86 6.26 -10.76 7.02
N ASN A 87 5.26 -11.19 7.74
CA ASN A 87 5.18 -11.13 9.19
C ASN A 87 4.48 -12.39 9.72
N ALA A 88 4.10 -12.39 11.00
CA ALA A 88 3.44 -13.55 11.63
C ALA A 88 2.05 -13.88 11.04
N HIS A 89 1.45 -13.00 10.25
CA HIS A 89 0.06 -13.15 9.78
C HIS A 89 -0.08 -13.24 8.27
N CYS A 90 0.88 -12.69 7.52
CA CYS A 90 0.82 -12.68 6.07
C CYS A 90 2.20 -12.64 5.44
N GLU A 91 2.28 -13.10 4.21
CA GLU A 91 3.46 -12.99 3.38
C GLU A 91 3.10 -12.51 1.97
N LEU A 92 4.05 -11.85 1.34
CA LEU A 92 3.97 -11.43 -0.05
C LEU A 92 5.00 -12.21 -0.83
N ARG A 93 4.57 -12.81 -1.94
CA ARG A 93 5.41 -13.52 -2.89
C ARG A 93 5.35 -12.82 -4.24
N PHE A 94 6.43 -12.88 -4.97
CA PHE A 94 6.48 -12.42 -6.35
C PHE A 94 7.02 -13.54 -7.22
N TRP A 95 6.31 -13.85 -8.32
CA TRP A 95 6.74 -14.89 -9.24
C TRP A 95 6.38 -14.53 -10.68
N LYS A 96 7.01 -15.21 -11.62
CA LYS A 96 6.77 -15.09 -13.05
C LYS A 96 6.49 -16.48 -13.61
N LEU A 97 5.37 -16.66 -14.28
CA LEU A 97 5.06 -17.89 -15.00
C LEU A 97 5.42 -17.71 -16.47
N SER A 98 6.23 -18.60 -17.00
CA SER A 98 6.56 -18.72 -18.43
C SER A 98 5.82 -19.86 -19.10
N ALA A 99 5.17 -20.74 -18.32
CA ALA A 99 4.41 -21.89 -18.77
C ALA A 99 3.28 -22.18 -17.75
N PRO A 100 2.29 -22.99 -18.13
CA PRO A 100 1.28 -23.48 -17.20
C PRO A 100 1.93 -24.18 -16.00
N MET A 101 1.31 -24.04 -14.81
CA MET A 101 1.73 -24.78 -13.63
C MET A 101 1.67 -26.29 -13.90
N PRO A 102 2.70 -27.04 -13.48
CA PRO A 102 2.76 -28.50 -13.74
C PRO A 102 1.82 -29.32 -12.86
N ALA A 103 1.26 -28.71 -11.82
CA ALA A 103 0.39 -29.38 -10.84
C ALA A 103 -0.68 -28.42 -10.30
N LEU A 104 -1.76 -28.99 -9.81
CA LEU A 104 -2.75 -28.28 -9.03
C LEU A 104 -2.19 -28.04 -7.62
N ALA A 105 -2.59 -26.91 -7.03
CA ALA A 105 -2.15 -26.55 -5.69
C ALA A 105 -3.34 -26.07 -4.84
N ARG A 106 -3.28 -26.35 -3.55
CA ARG A 106 -4.28 -25.94 -2.56
C ARG A 106 -3.61 -25.30 -1.36
N ASN A 107 -4.02 -24.10 -0.98
CA ASN A 107 -3.64 -23.51 0.29
C ASN A 107 -4.68 -23.87 1.35
N ALA A 108 -4.31 -24.69 2.31
CA ALA A 108 -5.17 -25.05 3.42
C ALA A 108 -5.02 -24.11 4.63
N ASP A 109 -3.98 -23.29 4.65
CA ASP A 109 -3.61 -22.49 5.80
C ASP A 109 -4.19 -21.07 5.78
N GLY A 110 -4.39 -20.50 4.60
CA GLY A 110 -4.88 -19.12 4.47
C GLY A 110 -5.50 -18.79 3.14
N ASP A 111 -6.16 -17.64 3.11
CA ASP A 111 -6.67 -17.05 1.87
C ASP A 111 -5.51 -16.48 1.05
N GLN A 112 -5.71 -16.38 -0.27
CA GLN A 112 -4.73 -15.81 -1.17
C GLN A 112 -5.36 -14.67 -1.99
N ILE A 113 -4.57 -13.64 -2.21
CA ILE A 113 -4.92 -12.57 -3.15
C ILE A 113 -3.83 -12.55 -4.22
N LEU A 114 -4.20 -12.81 -5.45
CA LEU A 114 -3.31 -12.74 -6.60
C LEU A 114 -3.54 -11.42 -7.32
N PHE A 115 -2.48 -10.70 -7.61
CA PHE A 115 -2.50 -9.51 -8.43
C PHE A 115 -1.70 -9.74 -9.70
N VAL A 116 -2.32 -9.59 -10.85
CA VAL A 116 -1.68 -9.72 -12.16
C VAL A 116 -0.99 -8.40 -12.50
N HIS A 117 0.31 -8.31 -12.27
CA HIS A 117 1.08 -7.10 -12.54
C HIS A 117 1.32 -6.90 -14.03
N GLN A 118 1.68 -7.97 -14.75
CA GLN A 118 1.96 -7.95 -16.20
C GLN A 118 1.50 -9.24 -16.85
N GLY A 119 1.18 -9.15 -18.14
CA GLY A 119 0.75 -10.30 -18.93
C GLY A 119 -0.69 -10.70 -18.67
N GLY A 120 -0.96 -11.96 -18.81
CA GLY A 120 -2.27 -12.56 -18.62
C GLY A 120 -2.22 -14.07 -18.77
N GLY A 121 -3.33 -14.72 -18.52
CA GLY A 121 -3.41 -16.17 -18.57
C GLY A 121 -4.79 -16.67 -18.21
N ALA A 122 -4.85 -17.90 -17.75
CA ALA A 122 -6.03 -18.55 -17.29
C ALA A 122 -5.81 -19.10 -15.87
N PHE A 123 -6.76 -18.85 -15.00
CA PHE A 123 -6.80 -19.40 -13.65
C PHE A 123 -7.89 -20.47 -13.58
N PHE A 124 -7.50 -21.68 -13.29
CA PHE A 124 -8.41 -22.81 -13.11
C PHE A 124 -8.54 -23.12 -11.62
N CYS A 125 -9.76 -23.26 -11.14
CA CYS A 125 -10.02 -23.60 -9.74
C CYS A 125 -11.34 -24.34 -9.59
N ASP A 126 -11.68 -24.74 -8.37
CA ASP A 126 -12.94 -25.40 -8.02
C ASP A 126 -14.19 -24.62 -8.48
N TYR A 127 -14.08 -23.30 -8.65
CA TYR A 127 -15.18 -22.43 -9.08
C TYR A 127 -15.24 -22.24 -10.60
N GLY A 128 -14.30 -22.78 -11.34
CA GLY A 128 -14.28 -22.74 -12.80
C GLY A 128 -13.01 -22.15 -13.39
N HIS A 129 -13.14 -21.65 -14.59
CA HIS A 129 -12.07 -21.09 -15.41
C HIS A 129 -12.21 -19.57 -15.52
N LEU A 130 -11.20 -18.85 -15.10
CA LEU A 130 -11.16 -17.39 -15.10
C LEU A 130 -10.05 -16.92 -16.04
N PRO A 131 -10.36 -16.17 -17.10
CA PRO A 131 -9.33 -15.47 -17.86
C PRO A 131 -8.78 -14.31 -17.03
N LEU A 132 -7.46 -14.15 -17.02
CA LEU A 132 -6.77 -13.09 -16.29
C LEU A 132 -6.02 -12.17 -17.24
N ARG A 133 -5.97 -10.91 -16.88
CA ARG A 133 -5.20 -9.85 -17.56
C ARG A 133 -4.52 -8.95 -16.54
N ALA A 134 -3.56 -8.16 -17.01
CA ALA A 134 -2.88 -7.17 -16.18
C ALA A 134 -3.89 -6.23 -15.49
N GLY A 135 -3.70 -6.02 -14.20
CA GLY A 135 -4.57 -5.23 -13.33
C GLY A 135 -5.65 -6.03 -12.59
N ASP A 136 -5.83 -7.30 -12.92
CA ASP A 136 -6.84 -8.13 -12.24
C ASP A 136 -6.36 -8.56 -10.84
N TYR A 137 -7.32 -8.64 -9.92
CA TYR A 137 -7.19 -9.28 -8.62
C TYR A 137 -8.04 -10.53 -8.56
N VAL A 138 -7.47 -11.62 -8.06
CA VAL A 138 -8.20 -12.85 -7.76
C VAL A 138 -8.10 -13.14 -6.28
N VAL A 139 -9.23 -13.25 -5.63
CA VAL A 139 -9.31 -13.72 -4.23
C VAL A 139 -9.60 -15.21 -4.24
N VAL A 140 -8.69 -15.99 -3.67
CA VAL A 140 -8.76 -17.44 -3.59
C VAL A 140 -8.96 -17.81 -2.12
N PRO A 141 -10.17 -18.19 -1.71
CA PRO A 141 -10.43 -18.61 -0.34
C PRO A 141 -9.60 -19.84 0.04
N ARG A 142 -9.25 -19.92 1.29
CA ARG A 142 -8.56 -21.06 1.87
C ARG A 142 -9.26 -22.39 1.49
N GLY A 143 -8.48 -23.37 1.10
CA GLY A 143 -8.97 -24.69 0.71
C GLY A 143 -9.41 -24.83 -0.75
N THR A 144 -9.44 -23.72 -1.52
CA THR A 144 -9.69 -23.77 -2.98
C THR A 144 -8.50 -24.43 -3.70
N MET A 145 -8.79 -25.29 -4.66
CA MET A 145 -7.81 -25.95 -5.52
C MET A 145 -7.88 -25.38 -6.93
#